data_1190d9eb03e821c9182e655d6f199cb8
#
_entry.id   1190d9eb03e821c9182e655d6f199cb8
#
_cell.length_a   1.000
_cell.length_b   1.000
_cell.length_c   1.000
_cell.angle_alpha   90.00
_cell.angle_beta   90.00
_cell.angle_gamma   90.00
#
_symmetry.space_group_name_H-M   'P 1'
#
loop_
_entity.id
_entity.type
_entity.pdbx_description
1 polymer ?
#
loop_
_entity_poly.entity_id
_entity_poly.type
_entity_poly.pdbx_seq_one_letter_code
_entity_poly.pdbx_strand_id
1 'polypeptide(L)' 'MFCVERDNGPDQWAREMCFRTEFKAFVHARTKSLATGNTYRILFSSSSKTGEVLRVAKGHALLDDDELVG' A
#
# COMPACT_ATOMS: atom_id res chain seq x y z
N MET A 1 14.18 1.37 0.12
CA MET A 1 13.21 0.29 0.06
C MET A 1 11.79 0.83 0.05
N PHE A 2 10.88 0.06 -0.42
CA PHE A 2 9.48 0.45 -0.48
C PHE A 2 8.70 -0.44 0.47
N CYS A 3 8.11 0.18 1.50
CA CYS A 3 7.48 -0.56 2.58
C CYS A 3 5.97 -0.42 2.51
N VAL A 4 5.29 -1.52 2.79
CA VAL A 4 3.84 -1.58 2.77
C VAL A 4 3.35 -1.53 4.22
N GLU A 5 2.41 -0.62 4.47
CA GLU A 5 1.80 -0.48 5.79
C GLU A 5 0.29 -0.63 5.66
N ARG A 6 -0.29 -1.30 6.64
CA ARG A 6 -1.73 -1.50 6.71
C ARG A 6 -2.36 -0.47 7.64
N ASP A 7 -3.49 0.05 7.22
CA ASP A 7 -4.28 0.95 8.05
C ASP A 7 -4.87 0.17 9.22
N ASN A 8 -4.47 0.54 10.41
CA ASN A 8 -4.88 -0.15 11.63
C ASN A 8 -5.77 0.71 12.52
N GLY A 9 -6.31 1.78 11.96
CA GLY A 9 -7.15 2.70 12.70
C GLY A 9 -6.69 4.14 12.50
N PRO A 10 -7.38 5.11 13.11
CA PRO A 10 -7.03 6.52 12.96
C PRO A 10 -5.57 6.76 13.31
N ASP A 11 -4.81 7.25 12.34
CA ASP A 11 -3.40 7.59 12.51
C ASP A 11 -2.53 6.43 12.98
N GLN A 12 -2.98 5.19 12.74
CA GLN A 12 -2.20 4.02 13.11
C GLN A 12 -1.95 3.15 11.90
N TRP A 13 -0.67 2.95 11.61
CA TRP A 13 -0.26 2.14 10.48
C TRP A 13 0.71 1.08 10.95
N ALA A 14 0.46 -0.15 10.52
CA ALA A 14 1.29 -1.28 10.88
C ALA A 14 2.11 -1.70 9.65
N ARG A 15 3.43 -1.64 9.76
CA ARG A 15 4.30 -2.07 8.68
C ARG A 15 4.26 -3.58 8.56
N GLU A 16 4.02 -4.05 7.35
CA GLU A 16 3.94 -5.48 7.10
C GLU A 16 5.18 -6.01 6.40
N MET A 17 5.62 -5.34 5.34
CA MET A 17 6.69 -5.87 4.54
C MET A 17 7.33 -4.77 3.71
N CYS A 18 8.61 -4.96 3.38
CA CYS A 18 9.33 -4.02 2.53
C CYS A 18 9.90 -4.74 1.32
N PHE A 19 9.96 -4.01 0.22
CA PHE A 19 10.42 -4.55 -1.06
C PHE A 19 11.47 -3.63 -1.67
N ARG A 20 12.25 -4.16 -2.59
CA ARG A 20 13.27 -3.36 -3.26
C ARG A 20 12.71 -2.48 -4.34
N THR A 21 11.57 -2.85 -4.91
CA THR A 21 10.96 -2.07 -5.99
C THR A 21 9.58 -1.62 -5.61
N GLU A 22 9.18 -0.47 -6.15
CA GLU A 22 7.85 0.04 -5.90
C GLU A 22 6.80 -0.90 -6.48
N PHE A 23 7.09 -1.49 -7.63
CA PHE A 23 6.14 -2.37 -8.28
C PHE A 23 5.79 -3.57 -7.40
N LYS A 24 6.79 -4.20 -6.80
CA LYS A 24 6.55 -5.34 -5.92
C LYS A 24 5.75 -4.93 -4.69
N ALA A 25 6.06 -3.77 -4.13
CA ALA A 25 5.31 -3.26 -3.00
C ALA A 25 3.86 -3.00 -3.39
N PHE A 26 3.66 -2.43 -4.57
CA PHE A 26 2.32 -2.14 -5.05
C PHE A 26 1.51 -3.42 -5.24
N VAL A 27 2.10 -4.44 -5.86
CA VAL A 27 1.40 -5.72 -6.07
C VAL A 27 1.01 -6.33 -4.73
N HIS A 28 1.90 -6.28 -3.76
CA HIS A 28 1.60 -6.82 -2.44
C HIS A 28 0.45 -6.05 -1.80
N ALA A 29 0.53 -4.73 -1.80
CA ALA A 29 -0.49 -3.89 -1.19
C ALA A 29 -1.85 -4.10 -1.87
N ARG A 30 -1.85 -4.17 -3.20
CA ARG A 30 -3.08 -4.37 -3.95
C ARG A 30 -3.71 -5.71 -3.63
N THR A 31 -2.90 -6.76 -3.65
CA THR A 31 -3.39 -8.11 -3.38
C THR A 31 -3.98 -8.20 -1.98
N LYS A 32 -3.28 -7.65 -1.00
CA LYS A 32 -3.76 -7.66 0.36
C LYS A 32 -5.02 -6.82 0.53
N SER A 33 -5.05 -5.68 -0.11
CA SER A 33 -6.21 -4.80 -0.02
C SER A 33 -7.45 -5.49 -0.58
N LEU A 34 -7.32 -6.16 -1.72
CA LEU A 34 -8.43 -6.88 -2.31
C LEU A 34 -8.86 -8.07 -1.45
N ALA A 35 -7.90 -8.77 -0.87
CA ALA A 35 -8.20 -9.96 -0.08
C ALA A 35 -8.83 -9.63 1.26
N THR A 36 -8.43 -8.54 1.88
CA THR A 36 -8.87 -8.21 3.24
C THR A 36 -9.84 -7.04 3.30
N GLY A 37 -9.92 -6.25 2.25
CA GLY A 37 -10.73 -5.04 2.26
C GLY A 37 -10.10 -3.89 3.01
N ASN A 38 -8.90 -4.09 3.55
CA ASN A 38 -8.21 -3.04 4.29
C ASN A 38 -7.49 -2.09 3.37
N THR A 39 -7.16 -0.92 3.91
CA THR A 39 -6.38 0.07 3.18
C THR A 39 -4.90 -0.15 3.46
N TYR A 40 -4.11 -0.08 2.40
CA TYR A 40 -2.65 -0.21 2.50
C TYR A 40 -2.01 0.98 1.85
N ARG A 41 -0.82 1.34 2.32
CA ARG A 41 -0.06 2.42 1.69
C ARG A 41 1.37 1.98 1.50
N ILE A 42 2.03 2.61 0.53
CA ILE A 42 3.43 2.32 0.21
C ILE A 42 4.24 3.56 0.50
N LEU A 43 5.29 3.38 1.28
CA LEU A 43 6.20 4.47 1.64
C LEU A 43 7.60 4.13 1.15
N PHE A 44 8.31 5.17 0.72
CA PHE A 44 9.72 5.02 0.42
C PHE A 44 10.51 5.18 1.71
N SER A 45 11.38 4.23 1.96
CA SER A 45 12.21 4.23 3.16
C SER A 45 13.67 4.13 2.74
N SER A 46 14.47 5.08 3.19
CA SER A 46 15.89 5.08 2.95
C SER A 46 16.61 5.53 4.22
N SER A 47 17.93 5.46 4.21
CA SER A 47 18.70 5.82 5.38
C SER A 47 18.57 7.30 5.74
N SER A 48 18.27 8.14 4.76
CA SER A 48 18.21 9.59 4.96
C SER A 48 16.80 10.14 4.94
N LYS A 49 15.83 9.36 4.51
CA LYS A 49 14.47 9.87 4.34
C LYS A 49 13.48 8.73 4.41
N THR A 50 12.49 8.87 5.29
CA THR A 50 11.46 7.85 5.47
C THR A 50 10.10 8.52 5.57
N GLY A 51 9.06 7.74 5.30
CA GLY A 51 7.70 8.19 5.56
C GLY A 51 7.03 8.89 4.40
N GLU A 52 7.67 8.99 3.25
CA GLU A 52 7.02 9.58 2.11
C GLU A 52 6.03 8.59 1.51
N VAL A 53 4.75 8.95 1.52
CA VAL A 53 3.71 8.09 0.98
C VAL A 53 3.68 8.22 -0.52
N LEU A 54 3.87 7.11 -1.21
CA LEU A 54 3.88 7.08 -2.66
C LEU A 54 2.54 6.66 -3.25
N ARG A 55 1.90 5.68 -2.64
CA ARG A 55 0.64 5.17 -3.14
C ARG A 55 -0.23 4.70 -2.00
N VAL A 56 -1.54 4.72 -2.23
CA VAL A 56 -2.52 4.20 -1.28
C VAL A 56 -3.42 3.23 -2.02
N ALA A 57 -3.56 2.02 -1.48
CA ALA A 57 -4.41 1.00 -2.07
C ALA A 57 -5.58 0.76 -1.13
N LYS A 58 -6.76 1.16 -1.56
CA LYS A 58 -8.00 0.92 -0.82
C LYS A 58 -8.77 -0.18 -1.53
N GLY A 59 -9.25 -1.14 -0.76
CA GLY A 59 -9.95 -2.27 -1.34
C GLY A 59 -11.05 -1.86 -2.30
N HIS A 60 -11.84 -0.90 -1.91
CA HIS A 60 -12.92 -0.42 -2.76
C HIS A 60 -12.41 0.34 -3.97
N ALA A 61 -11.35 1.09 -3.80
CA ALA A 61 -10.81 1.88 -4.89
C ALA A 61 -10.28 0.99 -6.01
N LEU A 62 -9.72 -0.15 -5.63
CA LEU A 62 -9.21 -1.08 -6.64
C LEU A 62 -10.34 -1.67 -7.47
N LEU A 63 -11.47 -1.93 -6.85
CA LEU A 63 -12.64 -2.42 -7.58
C LEU A 63 -13.16 -1.35 -8.53
N ASP A 64 -13.19 -0.12 -8.05
CA ASP A 64 -13.64 1.00 -8.87
C ASP A 64 -12.73 1.18 -10.08
N ASP A 65 -11.44 1.02 -9.88
CA ASP A 65 -10.48 1.13 -10.97
C ASP A 65 -10.76 0.09 -12.03
N ASP A 66 -11.08 -1.12 -11.62
CA ASP A 66 -11.38 -2.19 -12.55
C ASP A 66 -12.63 -1.84 -13.37
N GLU A 67 -13.61 -1.24 -12.76
CA GLU A 67 -14.80 -0.81 -13.47
C GLU A 67 -14.50 0.27 -14.47
N LEU A 68 -13.63 1.19 -14.11
CA LEU A 68 -13.27 2.27 -15.01
C LEU A 68 -12.55 1.75 -16.24
N VAL A 69 -11.76 0.71 -16.07
CA VAL A 69 -11.05 0.12 -17.18
C VAL A 69 -12.00 -0.68 -18.07
N GLY A 70 -12.92 -1.35 -17.45
CA GLY A 70 -13.91 -2.12 -18.16
C GLY A 70 -14.97 -1.23 -18.78
#